data_e5fb863b6fef0fb469a2507119209945
#
_entry.id   e5fb863b6fef0fb469a2507119209945
#
_cell.length_a   1.000
_cell.length_b   1.000
_cell.length_c   1.000
_cell.angle_alpha   90.00
_cell.angle_beta   90.00
_cell.angle_gamma   90.00
#
_symmetry.space_group_name_H-M   'P 1'
#
loop_
_entity.id
_entity.type
_entity.pdbx_description
1 polymer ?
#
loop_
_entity_poly.entity_id
_entity_poly.type
_entity_poly.pdbx_seq_one_letter_code
_entity_poly.pdbx_strand_id
1 'polypeptide(L)'
;MSTVKSIYERLNSSIKRSGTASLVLSGGSSPIKIFEELSSIDLPWSKVQVTLVDDRLVEADNKDSNQNLILNYFLKSKAKAAQFFPLTEDLITKSNFFKTPFDVVLLGMGEDGHFASLFPNMIDDFDAFNSDAKFKIFKTESQGNPFLPRITMNLSLILNSEMIVLLVKGKSKLKVLDEAINNNKLPIHYLLKNRKENFLIEKINE
;
A
#
# COMPACT_ATOMS: atom_id res chain seq x y z
N MET A 1 7.58 -7.99 17.76
CA MET A 1 7.01 -6.61 17.86
C MET A 1 5.72 -6.63 17.03
N SER A 2 4.63 -5.97 17.47
CA SER A 2 3.41 -5.95 16.64
C SER A 2 3.61 -5.04 15.42
N THR A 3 2.95 -5.37 14.31
CA THR A 3 2.98 -4.57 13.07
C THR A 3 2.56 -3.12 13.31
N VAL A 4 1.51 -2.92 14.09
CA VAL A 4 1.04 -1.57 14.49
C VAL A 4 2.14 -0.78 15.21
N LYS A 5 2.88 -1.42 16.14
CA LYS A 5 3.99 -0.79 16.83
C LYS A 5 5.15 -0.43 15.88
N SER A 6 5.47 -1.31 14.94
CA SER A 6 6.53 -1.05 13.95
C SER A 6 6.18 0.15 13.05
N ILE A 7 4.92 0.22 12.59
CA ILE A 7 4.41 1.35 11.79
C ILE A 7 4.48 2.64 12.62
N TYR A 8 3.98 2.62 13.85
CA TYR A 8 4.04 3.76 14.75
C TYR A 8 5.48 4.28 14.94
N GLU A 9 6.41 3.39 15.26
CA GLU A 9 7.80 3.77 15.50
C GLU A 9 8.45 4.39 14.25
N ARG A 10 8.16 3.85 13.06
CA ARG A 10 8.66 4.40 11.79
C ARG A 10 8.10 5.80 11.54
N LEU A 11 6.79 5.98 11.63
CA LEU A 11 6.15 7.28 11.42
C LEU A 11 6.63 8.32 12.43
N ASN A 12 6.69 7.96 13.72
CA ASN A 12 7.13 8.86 14.79
C ASN A 12 8.61 9.26 14.62
N SER A 13 9.48 8.31 14.26
CA SER A 13 10.88 8.58 13.94
C SER A 13 11.01 9.55 12.76
N SER A 14 10.21 9.35 11.72
CA SER A 14 10.21 10.23 10.55
C SER A 14 9.76 11.65 10.90
N ILE A 15 8.68 11.79 11.67
CA ILE A 15 8.19 13.10 12.14
C ILE A 15 9.25 13.81 12.95
N LYS A 16 9.97 13.10 13.84
CA LYS A 16 11.06 13.68 14.63
C LYS A 16 12.25 14.13 13.77
N ARG A 17 12.56 13.38 12.71
CA ARG A 17 13.71 13.62 11.82
C ARG A 17 13.46 14.74 10.81
N SER A 18 12.28 14.75 10.19
CA SER A 18 11.97 15.60 9.04
C SER A 18 10.72 16.47 9.17
N GLY A 19 10.06 16.43 10.34
CA GLY A 19 8.85 17.24 10.60
C GLY A 19 7.57 16.63 10.03
N THR A 20 7.67 15.64 9.15
CA THR A 20 6.51 14.98 8.48
C THR A 20 6.80 13.50 8.24
N ALA A 21 5.73 12.72 8.05
CA ALA A 21 5.81 11.32 7.63
C ALA A 21 4.82 11.03 6.52
N SER A 22 5.10 9.99 5.71
CA SER A 22 4.21 9.51 4.66
C SER A 22 3.79 8.06 4.91
N LEU A 23 2.49 7.80 4.73
CA LEU A 23 1.86 6.49 4.90
C LEU A 23 1.03 6.17 3.66
N VAL A 24 1.40 5.11 2.96
CA VAL A 24 0.71 4.62 1.77
C VAL A 24 -0.07 3.36 2.14
N LEU A 25 -1.35 3.32 1.84
CA LEU A 25 -2.27 2.27 2.30
C LEU A 25 -2.92 1.54 1.13
N SER A 26 -3.10 0.23 1.27
CA SER A 26 -3.94 -0.56 0.37
C SER A 26 -5.35 -0.75 0.95
N GLY A 27 -6.28 -1.10 0.07
CA GLY A 27 -7.63 -1.48 0.46
C GLY A 27 -7.78 -2.95 0.86
N GLY A 28 -9.01 -3.44 0.81
CA GLY A 28 -9.38 -4.80 1.14
C GLY A 28 -9.70 -5.02 2.63
N SER A 29 -10.07 -6.24 2.99
CA SER A 29 -10.50 -6.58 4.35
C SER A 29 -9.35 -6.87 5.33
N SER A 30 -8.17 -7.22 4.81
CA SER A 30 -7.03 -7.61 5.65
C SER A 30 -6.50 -6.49 6.56
N PRO A 31 -6.42 -5.22 6.12
CA PRO A 31 -5.85 -4.16 6.93
C PRO A 31 -6.85 -3.51 7.91
N ILE A 32 -8.15 -3.81 7.87
CA ILE A 32 -9.18 -3.08 8.65
C ILE A 32 -8.85 -3.02 10.14
N LYS A 33 -8.50 -4.16 10.75
CA LYS A 33 -8.13 -4.21 12.17
C LYS A 33 -6.91 -3.33 12.48
N ILE A 34 -5.90 -3.37 11.61
CA ILE A 34 -4.69 -2.52 11.74
C ILE A 34 -5.07 -1.04 11.61
N PHE A 35 -5.97 -0.69 10.69
CA PHE A 35 -6.46 0.68 10.55
C PHE A 35 -7.16 1.18 11.81
N GLU A 36 -8.03 0.38 12.40
CA GLU A 36 -8.73 0.74 13.63
C GLU A 36 -7.78 0.92 14.81
N GLU A 37 -6.81 0.03 14.96
CA GLU A 37 -5.78 0.14 15.99
C GLU A 37 -4.90 1.39 15.78
N LEU A 38 -4.37 1.61 14.56
CA LEU A 38 -3.56 2.77 14.22
C LEU A 38 -4.34 4.08 14.42
N SER A 39 -5.62 4.13 14.03
CA SER A 39 -6.43 5.34 14.12
C SER A 39 -6.55 5.88 15.55
N SER A 40 -6.36 5.03 16.55
CA SER A 40 -6.51 5.34 17.98
C SER A 40 -5.18 5.69 18.66
N ILE A 41 -4.04 5.47 18.00
CA ILE A 41 -2.72 5.71 18.58
C ILE A 41 -2.44 7.21 18.72
N ASP A 42 -1.72 7.57 19.78
CA ASP A 42 -1.25 8.93 20.01
C ASP A 42 0.00 9.21 19.18
N LEU A 43 -0.23 9.81 18.00
CA LEU A 43 0.80 10.26 17.05
C LEU A 43 0.42 11.67 16.60
N PRO A 44 1.37 12.56 16.29
CA PRO A 44 1.07 13.86 15.69
C PRO A 44 0.52 13.70 14.25
N TRP A 45 -0.71 13.22 14.12
CA TRP A 45 -1.33 12.86 12.85
C TRP A 45 -1.43 14.01 11.86
N SER A 46 -1.52 15.26 12.31
CA SER A 46 -1.48 16.43 11.42
C SER A 46 -0.15 16.56 10.64
N LYS A 47 0.89 15.82 11.05
CA LYS A 47 2.17 15.72 10.36
C LYS A 47 2.31 14.47 9.50
N VAL A 48 1.26 13.66 9.39
CA VAL A 48 1.26 12.43 8.58
C VAL A 48 0.47 12.68 7.29
N GLN A 49 1.14 12.48 6.18
CA GLN A 49 0.56 12.47 4.84
C GLN A 49 0.13 11.04 4.50
N VAL A 50 -1.11 10.88 4.07
CA VAL A 50 -1.70 9.58 3.76
C VAL A 50 -2.16 9.55 2.31
N THR A 51 -1.88 8.48 1.61
CA THR A 51 -2.43 8.19 0.28
C THR A 51 -2.68 6.69 0.11
N LEU A 52 -3.17 6.32 -1.06
CA LEU A 52 -3.43 4.93 -1.44
C LEU A 52 -2.31 4.41 -2.36
N VAL A 53 -2.03 3.10 -2.30
CA VAL A 53 -1.16 2.44 -3.27
C VAL A 53 -1.89 2.17 -4.58
N ASP A 54 -3.19 1.92 -4.50
CA ASP A 54 -4.10 1.73 -5.62
C ASP A 54 -5.54 2.07 -5.23
N ASP A 55 -6.37 2.36 -6.21
CA ASP A 55 -7.82 2.46 -6.01
C ASP A 55 -8.57 1.99 -7.27
N ARG A 56 -9.86 1.78 -7.13
CA ARG A 56 -10.77 1.54 -8.23
C ARG A 56 -11.23 2.89 -8.77
N LEU A 57 -11.31 3.02 -10.09
CA LEU A 57 -11.78 4.25 -10.75
C LEU A 57 -13.32 4.34 -10.67
N VAL A 58 -13.79 4.62 -9.47
CA VAL A 58 -15.21 4.83 -9.12
C VAL A 58 -15.32 6.10 -8.28
N GLU A 59 -16.55 6.55 -8.03
CA GLU A 59 -16.77 7.68 -7.13
C GLU A 59 -16.23 7.39 -5.73
N ALA A 60 -15.75 8.43 -5.04
CA ALA A 60 -15.04 8.31 -3.76
C ALA A 60 -15.90 7.69 -2.64
N ASP A 61 -17.23 7.81 -2.70
CA ASP A 61 -18.19 7.24 -1.75
C ASP A 61 -18.68 5.84 -2.13
N ASN A 62 -18.25 5.33 -3.30
CA ASN A 62 -18.61 3.98 -3.73
C ASN A 62 -18.06 2.93 -2.76
N LYS A 63 -18.85 1.90 -2.46
CA LYS A 63 -18.46 0.78 -1.58
C LYS A 63 -17.19 0.05 -2.02
N ASP A 64 -16.87 0.10 -3.31
CA ASP A 64 -15.71 -0.56 -3.89
C ASP A 64 -14.47 0.37 -3.94
N SER A 65 -14.58 1.65 -3.53
CA SER A 65 -13.44 2.56 -3.42
C SER A 65 -12.57 2.25 -2.20
N ASN A 66 -11.25 2.17 -2.41
CA ASN A 66 -10.30 2.08 -1.31
C ASN A 66 -10.26 3.40 -0.52
N GLN A 67 -10.48 4.56 -1.18
CA GLN A 67 -10.63 5.84 -0.50
C GLN A 67 -11.79 5.80 0.49
N ASN A 68 -12.96 5.30 0.10
CA ASN A 68 -14.09 5.14 1.00
C ASN A 68 -13.74 4.26 2.21
N LEU A 69 -13.04 3.16 1.98
CA LEU A 69 -12.61 2.26 3.06
C LEU A 69 -11.67 2.98 4.04
N ILE A 70 -10.68 3.73 3.55
CA ILE A 70 -9.75 4.48 4.41
C ILE A 70 -10.49 5.55 5.22
N LEU A 71 -11.43 6.28 4.63
CA LEU A 71 -12.22 7.28 5.33
C LEU A 71 -13.05 6.67 6.47
N ASN A 72 -13.60 5.48 6.26
CA ASN A 72 -14.46 4.81 7.23
C ASN A 72 -13.70 4.08 8.35
N TYR A 73 -12.52 3.54 8.08
CA TYR A 73 -11.81 2.67 9.02
C TYR A 73 -10.51 3.25 9.58
N PHE A 74 -9.86 4.16 8.85
CA PHE A 74 -8.57 4.71 9.27
C PHE A 74 -8.63 6.19 9.63
N LEU A 75 -9.19 7.05 8.77
CA LEU A 75 -9.23 8.52 8.99
C LEU A 75 -10.32 8.91 9.98
N LYS A 76 -10.31 8.25 11.13
CA LYS A 76 -11.22 8.48 12.26
C LYS A 76 -10.41 8.61 13.56
N SER A 77 -11.08 8.80 14.68
CA SER A 77 -10.44 8.93 15.99
C SER A 77 -9.30 9.96 15.97
N LYS A 78 -8.10 9.61 16.39
CA LYS A 78 -6.92 10.51 16.35
C LYS A 78 -6.38 10.70 14.95
N ALA A 79 -6.42 9.67 14.10
CA ALA A 79 -5.92 9.73 12.72
C ALA A 79 -6.76 10.62 11.79
N LYS A 80 -7.95 11.10 12.21
CA LYS A 80 -8.74 12.08 11.46
C LYS A 80 -7.98 13.39 11.18
N ALA A 81 -6.93 13.68 11.94
CA ALA A 81 -6.07 14.85 11.75
C ALA A 81 -5.00 14.65 10.66
N ALA A 82 -4.85 13.46 10.10
CA ALA A 82 -3.89 13.20 9.03
C ALA A 82 -4.30 13.91 7.72
N GLN A 83 -3.31 14.24 6.92
CA GLN A 83 -3.50 14.90 5.63
C GLN A 83 -3.71 13.83 4.55
N PHE A 84 -4.93 13.65 4.10
CA PHE A 84 -5.22 12.68 3.04
C PHE A 84 -5.08 13.30 1.65
N PHE A 85 -4.37 12.60 0.78
CA PHE A 85 -4.16 12.93 -0.62
C PHE A 85 -4.76 11.80 -1.48
N PRO A 86 -5.84 12.06 -2.24
CA PRO A 86 -6.37 11.08 -3.19
C PRO A 86 -5.29 10.64 -4.18
N LEU A 87 -5.32 9.37 -4.59
CA LEU A 87 -4.37 8.84 -5.56
C LEU A 87 -4.69 9.39 -6.95
N THR A 88 -3.75 10.14 -7.54
CA THR A 88 -3.83 10.68 -8.90
C THR A 88 -2.53 10.41 -9.63
N GLU A 89 -2.56 10.38 -10.98
CA GLU A 89 -1.37 10.10 -11.81
C GLU A 89 -0.25 11.10 -11.58
N ASP A 90 -0.57 12.29 -11.12
CA ASP A 90 0.37 13.39 -10.90
C ASP A 90 0.73 13.64 -9.42
N LEU A 91 0.25 12.79 -8.50
CA LEU A 91 0.46 12.96 -7.05
C LEU A 91 1.93 13.20 -6.67
N ILE A 92 2.86 12.47 -7.30
CA ILE A 92 4.29 12.54 -6.98
C ILE A 92 5.06 13.52 -7.88
N THR A 93 4.46 14.01 -8.96
CA THR A 93 5.11 14.91 -9.93
C THR A 93 4.69 16.36 -9.80
N LYS A 94 3.41 16.62 -9.55
CA LYS A 94 2.88 18.01 -9.41
C LYS A 94 3.10 18.60 -8.03
N SER A 95 3.25 17.76 -7.03
CA SER A 95 3.42 18.26 -5.68
C SER A 95 4.74 17.76 -5.10
N ASN A 96 5.69 18.66 -4.90
CA ASN A 96 6.72 18.48 -3.87
C ASN A 96 6.10 18.33 -2.47
N PHE A 97 4.75 18.18 -2.39
CA PHE A 97 4.01 18.13 -1.13
C PHE A 97 3.90 16.71 -0.56
N PHE A 98 3.86 15.65 -1.40
CA PHE A 98 3.80 14.29 -0.87
C PHE A 98 5.20 13.73 -0.68
N LYS A 99 5.53 13.40 0.57
CA LYS A 99 6.87 12.97 0.96
C LYS A 99 7.27 11.65 0.30
N THR A 100 8.41 11.65 -0.36
CA THR A 100 9.13 10.48 -0.87
C THR A 100 10.60 10.55 -0.46
N PRO A 101 11.31 9.43 -0.26
CA PRO A 101 10.78 8.06 -0.18
C PRO A 101 9.64 7.94 0.83
N PHE A 102 8.70 7.00 0.59
CA PHE A 102 7.61 6.74 1.54
C PHE A 102 8.17 6.18 2.85
N ASP A 103 7.64 6.64 4.00
CA ASP A 103 8.09 6.09 5.28
C ASP A 103 7.51 4.69 5.52
N VAL A 104 6.23 4.49 5.19
CA VAL A 104 5.57 3.19 5.31
C VAL A 104 4.65 2.95 4.12
N VAL A 105 4.72 1.76 3.54
CA VAL A 105 3.76 1.22 2.58
C VAL A 105 3.13 -0.03 3.17
N LEU A 106 1.80 -0.04 3.33
CA LEU A 106 1.03 -1.18 3.80
C LEU A 106 0.32 -1.84 2.61
N LEU A 107 0.63 -3.10 2.34
CA LEU A 107 0.14 -3.86 1.19
C LEU A 107 -0.71 -5.05 1.64
N GLY A 108 -1.75 -5.36 0.88
CA GLY A 108 -2.39 -6.66 0.84
C GLY A 108 -1.91 -7.48 -0.37
N MET A 109 -2.34 -8.74 -0.43
CA MET A 109 -2.07 -9.65 -1.55
C MET A 109 -3.34 -10.38 -1.96
N GLY A 110 -3.55 -10.57 -3.26
CA GLY A 110 -4.59 -11.42 -3.82
C GLY A 110 -4.22 -12.90 -3.83
N GLU A 111 -5.19 -13.77 -4.15
CA GLU A 111 -4.96 -15.22 -4.28
C GLU A 111 -4.20 -15.59 -5.55
N ASP A 112 -4.18 -14.72 -6.54
CA ASP A 112 -3.39 -14.79 -7.77
C ASP A 112 -1.99 -14.14 -7.63
N GLY A 113 -1.65 -13.72 -6.41
CA GLY A 113 -0.39 -13.07 -6.08
C GLY A 113 -0.29 -11.59 -6.47
N HIS A 114 -1.37 -10.95 -6.95
CA HIS A 114 -1.35 -9.51 -7.18
C HIS A 114 -1.20 -8.73 -5.87
N PHE A 115 -0.56 -7.57 -5.94
CA PHE A 115 -0.50 -6.58 -4.87
C PHE A 115 -0.74 -5.19 -5.47
N ALA A 116 -1.27 -4.24 -4.69
CA ALA A 116 -1.84 -3.03 -5.29
C ALA A 116 -2.81 -3.42 -6.42
N SER A 117 -2.72 -2.79 -7.59
CA SER A 117 -3.39 -3.26 -8.80
C SER A 117 -2.40 -3.71 -9.88
N LEU A 118 -1.33 -4.40 -9.47
CA LEU A 118 -0.34 -5.05 -10.34
C LEU A 118 -0.69 -6.54 -10.48
N PHE A 119 -1.33 -6.90 -11.59
CA PHE A 119 -1.90 -8.21 -11.85
C PHE A 119 -1.00 -9.14 -12.68
N PRO A 120 -1.24 -10.48 -12.70
CA PRO A 120 -0.42 -11.43 -13.42
C PRO A 120 -0.27 -11.15 -14.92
N ASN A 121 -1.31 -10.63 -15.58
CA ASN A 121 -1.28 -10.27 -17.01
C ASN A 121 -0.41 -9.05 -17.33
N MET A 122 0.11 -8.36 -16.32
CA MET A 122 0.96 -7.17 -16.47
C MET A 122 2.45 -7.47 -16.24
N ILE A 123 2.83 -8.72 -15.94
CA ILE A 123 4.21 -9.07 -15.50
C ILE A 123 5.26 -8.69 -16.57
N ASP A 124 4.92 -8.77 -17.85
CA ASP A 124 5.80 -8.42 -18.95
C ASP A 124 5.82 -6.91 -19.25
N ASP A 125 5.00 -6.11 -18.57
CA ASP A 125 5.04 -4.65 -18.67
C ASP A 125 6.22 -4.10 -17.86
N PHE A 126 7.24 -3.60 -18.57
CA PHE A 126 8.44 -3.01 -17.96
C PHE A 126 8.10 -1.85 -17.01
N ASP A 127 7.21 -0.96 -17.40
CA ASP A 127 6.82 0.20 -16.57
C ASP A 127 6.13 -0.22 -15.27
N ALA A 128 5.38 -1.33 -15.30
CA ALA A 128 4.66 -1.83 -14.14
C ALA A 128 5.56 -2.59 -13.15
N PHE A 129 6.43 -3.50 -13.64
CA PHE A 129 7.09 -4.49 -12.80
C PHE A 129 8.62 -4.38 -12.72
N ASN A 130 9.28 -3.49 -13.47
CA ASN A 130 10.72 -3.31 -13.32
C ASN A 130 11.04 -2.41 -12.12
N SER A 131 11.92 -2.87 -11.24
CA SER A 131 12.37 -2.11 -10.05
C SER A 131 13.12 -0.82 -10.40
N ASP A 132 13.71 -0.75 -11.59
CA ASP A 132 14.48 0.41 -12.08
C ASP A 132 13.67 1.30 -13.03
N ALA A 133 12.39 0.99 -13.25
CA ALA A 133 11.51 1.84 -14.04
C ALA A 133 11.32 3.22 -13.37
N LYS A 134 10.95 4.22 -14.16
CA LYS A 134 10.56 5.53 -13.62
C LYS A 134 9.36 5.37 -12.68
N PHE A 135 9.35 6.11 -11.58
CA PHE A 135 8.22 6.17 -10.67
C PHE A 135 6.97 6.61 -11.43
N LYS A 136 5.92 5.80 -11.32
CA LYS A 136 4.70 6.01 -12.09
C LYS A 136 3.48 5.64 -11.29
N ILE A 137 2.44 6.46 -11.41
CA ILE A 137 1.07 6.14 -11.03
C ILE A 137 0.28 6.14 -12.34
N PHE A 138 -0.45 5.06 -12.62
CA PHE A 138 -1.09 4.87 -13.92
C PHE A 138 -2.43 4.13 -13.79
N LYS A 139 -3.27 4.30 -14.80
CA LYS A 139 -4.57 3.63 -14.90
C LYS A 139 -4.42 2.29 -15.59
N THR A 140 -5.20 1.31 -15.16
CA THR A 140 -5.29 -0.01 -15.79
C THR A 140 -6.70 -0.20 -16.37
N GLU A 141 -6.81 -1.15 -17.31
CA GLU A 141 -8.09 -1.69 -17.73
C GLU A 141 -8.82 -2.38 -16.56
N SER A 142 -10.09 -2.72 -16.77
CA SER A 142 -10.88 -3.45 -15.78
C SER A 142 -10.28 -4.81 -15.48
N GLN A 143 -10.01 -5.10 -14.20
CA GLN A 143 -9.43 -6.37 -13.73
C GLN A 143 -9.80 -6.64 -12.28
N GLY A 144 -9.54 -7.88 -11.85
CA GLY A 144 -9.72 -8.32 -10.47
C GLY A 144 -11.19 -8.47 -10.06
N ASN A 145 -11.39 -8.50 -8.76
CA ASN A 145 -12.72 -8.56 -8.16
C ASN A 145 -12.87 -7.42 -7.14
N PRO A 146 -13.81 -6.47 -7.33
CA PRO A 146 -14.70 -6.32 -8.48
C PRO A 146 -13.95 -6.04 -9.80
N PHE A 147 -14.56 -6.41 -10.94
CA PHE A 147 -14.00 -6.19 -12.27
C PHE A 147 -14.21 -4.73 -12.68
N LEU A 148 -13.26 -3.89 -12.30
CA LEU A 148 -13.30 -2.43 -12.48
C LEU A 148 -11.96 -1.91 -12.98
N PRO A 149 -11.93 -0.78 -13.71
CA PRO A 149 -10.70 -0.08 -14.02
C PRO A 149 -10.08 0.47 -12.72
N ARG A 150 -8.76 0.60 -12.71
CA ARG A 150 -8.02 0.96 -11.50
C ARG A 150 -6.97 2.03 -11.76
N ILE A 151 -6.49 2.64 -10.69
CA ILE A 151 -5.28 3.45 -10.65
C ILE A 151 -4.31 2.82 -9.67
N THR A 152 -3.03 2.76 -9.99
CA THR A 152 -2.04 2.05 -9.17
C THR A 152 -0.65 2.67 -9.26
N MET A 153 0.13 2.54 -8.20
CA MET A 153 1.57 2.76 -8.22
C MET A 153 2.27 1.58 -8.90
N ASN A 154 3.36 1.83 -9.63
CA ASN A 154 4.22 0.76 -10.15
C ASN A 154 5.17 0.21 -9.07
N LEU A 155 5.81 -0.92 -9.38
CA LEU A 155 6.71 -1.60 -8.44
C LEU A 155 7.84 -0.68 -7.95
N SER A 156 8.50 0.04 -8.86
CA SER A 156 9.64 0.92 -8.51
C SER A 156 9.25 2.01 -7.52
N LEU A 157 8.06 2.61 -7.68
CA LEU A 157 7.54 3.61 -6.76
C LEU A 157 7.20 3.01 -5.37
N ILE A 158 6.59 1.83 -5.33
CA ILE A 158 6.30 1.10 -4.09
C ILE A 158 7.61 0.78 -3.35
N LEU A 159 8.65 0.33 -4.08
CA LEU A 159 9.97 0.02 -3.53
C LEU A 159 10.74 1.27 -3.06
N ASN A 160 10.34 2.47 -3.51
CA ASN A 160 10.88 3.73 -3.01
C ASN A 160 10.28 4.07 -1.64
N SER A 161 10.49 3.17 -0.70
CA SER A 161 9.99 3.24 0.67
C SER A 161 11.02 2.77 1.69
N GLU A 162 10.89 3.30 2.91
CA GLU A 162 11.74 2.95 4.06
C GLU A 162 11.27 1.66 4.75
N MET A 163 9.96 1.39 4.71
CA MET A 163 9.34 0.19 5.27
C MET A 163 8.18 -0.26 4.39
N ILE A 164 8.15 -1.55 4.07
CA ILE A 164 6.98 -2.20 3.46
C ILE A 164 6.43 -3.25 4.44
N VAL A 165 5.13 -3.22 4.64
CA VAL A 165 4.40 -4.22 5.41
C VAL A 165 3.44 -4.94 4.46
N LEU A 166 3.66 -6.24 4.27
CA LEU A 166 2.79 -7.11 3.49
C LEU A 166 1.88 -7.91 4.41
N LEU A 167 0.58 -7.69 4.28
CA LEU A 167 -0.45 -8.42 5.03
C LEU A 167 -0.92 -9.64 4.24
N VAL A 168 -0.75 -10.82 4.81
CA VAL A 168 -1.16 -12.07 4.19
C VAL A 168 -2.18 -12.77 5.09
N LYS A 169 -3.46 -12.76 4.69
CA LYS A 169 -4.56 -13.34 5.44
C LYS A 169 -5.05 -14.64 4.81
N GLY A 170 -5.10 -15.70 5.61
CA GLY A 170 -5.65 -17.00 5.23
C GLY A 170 -4.63 -17.95 4.58
N LYS A 171 -4.94 -19.24 4.66
CA LYS A 171 -4.04 -20.33 4.23
C LYS A 171 -3.77 -20.34 2.73
N SER A 172 -4.76 -20.00 1.90
CA SER A 172 -4.60 -19.94 0.44
C SER A 172 -3.52 -18.93 0.03
N LYS A 173 -3.56 -17.73 0.59
CA LYS A 173 -2.58 -16.68 0.30
C LYS A 173 -1.20 -16.99 0.86
N LEU A 174 -1.11 -17.67 2.00
CA LEU A 174 0.18 -18.13 2.53
C LEU A 174 0.85 -19.14 1.58
N LYS A 175 0.07 -20.05 0.98
CA LYS A 175 0.58 -20.98 -0.03
C LYS A 175 1.10 -20.24 -1.26
N VAL A 176 0.33 -19.27 -1.79
CA VAL A 176 0.76 -18.43 -2.91
C VAL A 176 2.05 -17.67 -2.58
N LEU A 177 2.17 -17.13 -1.37
CA LEU A 177 3.38 -16.44 -0.92
C LEU A 177 4.61 -17.37 -0.94
N ASP A 178 4.47 -18.60 -0.45
CA ASP A 178 5.56 -19.58 -0.43
C ASP A 178 5.94 -20.01 -1.86
N GLU A 179 4.96 -20.22 -2.74
CA GLU A 179 5.19 -20.52 -4.17
C GLU A 179 5.93 -19.38 -4.89
N ALA A 180 5.61 -18.14 -4.56
CA ALA A 180 6.15 -16.97 -5.23
C ALA A 180 7.66 -16.79 -5.04
N ILE A 181 8.28 -17.44 -4.06
CA ILE A 181 9.73 -17.39 -3.87
C ILE A 181 10.46 -17.83 -5.16
N ASN A 182 9.93 -18.87 -5.84
CA ASN A 182 10.53 -19.48 -7.03
C ASN A 182 9.65 -19.38 -8.28
N ASN A 183 8.54 -18.67 -8.23
CA ASN A 183 7.56 -18.59 -9.32
C ASN A 183 7.40 -17.14 -9.81
N ASN A 184 8.11 -16.79 -10.86
CA ASN A 184 8.07 -15.46 -11.48
C ASN A 184 6.78 -15.16 -12.27
N LYS A 185 5.84 -16.12 -12.36
CA LYS A 185 4.50 -15.88 -12.91
C LYS A 185 3.55 -15.26 -11.89
N LEU A 186 3.96 -15.17 -10.64
CA LEU A 186 3.20 -14.53 -9.58
C LEU A 186 3.71 -13.09 -9.35
N PRO A 187 2.86 -12.05 -9.42
CA PRO A 187 3.26 -10.66 -9.23
C PRO A 187 4.07 -10.41 -7.96
N ILE A 188 3.65 -11.02 -6.86
CA ILE A 188 4.30 -10.86 -5.56
C ILE A 188 5.77 -11.35 -5.56
N HIS A 189 6.18 -12.22 -6.50
CA HIS A 189 7.57 -12.62 -6.68
C HIS A 189 8.49 -11.41 -6.85
N TYR A 190 8.08 -10.43 -7.65
CA TYR A 190 8.88 -9.24 -7.95
C TYR A 190 9.05 -8.34 -6.74
N LEU A 191 8.03 -8.24 -5.90
CA LEU A 191 8.12 -7.52 -4.63
C LEU A 191 9.07 -8.24 -3.65
N LEU A 192 8.94 -9.57 -3.51
CA LEU A 192 9.77 -10.39 -2.61
C LEU A 192 11.23 -10.40 -3.04
N LYS A 193 11.52 -10.46 -4.34
CA LYS A 193 12.87 -10.45 -4.91
C LYS A 193 13.62 -9.15 -4.58
N ASN A 194 12.89 -8.01 -4.54
CA ASN A 194 13.45 -6.68 -4.30
C ASN A 194 13.27 -6.21 -2.85
N ARG A 195 12.91 -7.10 -1.92
CA ARG A 195 12.71 -6.76 -0.51
C ARG A 195 14.00 -6.24 0.15
N LYS A 196 13.84 -5.18 0.94
CA LYS A 196 14.89 -4.60 1.79
C LYS A 196 14.80 -5.14 3.23
N GLU A 197 15.77 -4.80 4.08
CA GLU A 197 15.81 -5.22 5.50
C GLU A 197 14.53 -4.90 6.29
N ASN A 198 13.89 -3.77 5.99
CA ASN A 198 12.66 -3.31 6.64
C ASN A 198 11.37 -3.81 5.94
N PHE A 199 11.43 -4.97 5.30
CA PHE A 199 10.26 -5.63 4.73
C PHE A 199 9.66 -6.61 5.75
N LEU A 200 8.45 -6.32 6.18
CA LEU A 200 7.72 -7.14 7.17
C LEU A 200 6.60 -7.91 6.48
N ILE A 201 6.45 -9.17 6.85
CA ILE A 201 5.30 -9.99 6.45
C ILE A 201 4.48 -10.29 7.71
N GLU A 202 3.27 -9.76 7.76
CA GLU A 202 2.29 -10.04 8.80
C GLU A 202 1.35 -11.14 8.33
N LYS A 203 1.46 -12.31 8.98
CA LYS A 203 0.58 -13.46 8.72
C LYS A 203 -0.64 -13.34 9.62
N ILE A 204 -1.81 -13.09 9.01
CA ILE A 204 -3.08 -12.93 9.73
C ILE A 204 -3.84 -14.27 9.65
N ASN A 205 -4.10 -14.87 10.81
CA ASN A 205 -4.99 -16.02 10.89
C ASN A 205 -6.43 -15.60 10.55
N GLU A 206 -7.23 -16.56 10.09
CA GLU A 206 -8.64 -16.36 9.77
C GLU A 206 -9.46 -15.95 10.99
#